data_5bb1a8357a0c2642865072e6a3ce62f7
#
_entry.id   5bb1a8357a0c2642865072e6a3ce62f7
#
_cell.length_a   1.000
_cell.length_b   1.000
_cell.length_c   1.000
_cell.angle_alpha   90.00
_cell.angle_beta   90.00
_cell.angle_gamma   90.00
#
_symmetry.space_group_name_H-M   'P 1'
#
loop_
_entity.id
_entity.type
_entity.pdbx_description
1 polymer ?
#
loop_
_entity_poly.entity_id
_entity_poly.type
_entity_poly.pdbx_seq_one_letter_code
_entity_poly.pdbx_strand_id
1 'polypeptide(L)'
;MANADFSQKQNSTSGGFDAGSYREQKQPEQAVPLTPLQQKLAGLEAKLPAALSTRAAALALSVVVMLAAFLGFGSAKLRSRYNEVRKWYTVGVAADNGYNLNEELTTRMNTAANIITTASSTLGADSAEVQAAQSALSDFTACLEAVQNGGKSQALTSLPYYQGSTMHALYQANEVLGSRIDQLYAKLQEQAADPMKMGAVQGQY
;
A
#
# COMPACT_ATOMS: atom_id res chain seq x y z
N MET A 1 -30.53 52.45 30.98
CA MET A 1 -31.31 51.24 31.29
C MET A 1 -32.75 51.58 30.95
N ALA A 2 -33.27 51.06 29.84
CA ALA A 2 -34.68 51.27 29.43
C ALA A 2 -35.51 50.24 30.20
N ASN A 3 -36.34 50.73 31.13
CA ASN A 3 -37.38 49.95 31.78
C ASN A 3 -38.45 49.57 30.73
N ALA A 4 -38.56 48.32 30.40
CA ALA A 4 -39.67 47.84 29.63
C ALA A 4 -40.94 47.93 30.50
N ASP A 5 -41.85 48.80 30.10
CA ASP A 5 -43.12 49.01 30.77
C ASP A 5 -44.05 47.84 30.41
N PHE A 6 -44.24 46.94 31.31
CA PHE A 6 -45.10 45.75 31.17
C PHE A 6 -46.60 46.06 31.56
N SER A 7 -46.93 47.31 31.83
CA SER A 7 -48.28 47.67 32.37
C SER A 7 -49.39 47.86 31.32
N GLN A 8 -49.11 47.72 30.01
CA GLN A 8 -50.13 47.98 28.98
C GLN A 8 -50.70 46.73 28.28
N LYS A 9 -50.73 45.59 28.90
CA LYS A 9 -51.44 44.42 28.29
C LYS A 9 -52.30 43.64 29.28
N GLN A 10 -53.16 44.35 30.00
CA GLN A 10 -54.22 43.70 30.74
C GLN A 10 -55.57 44.08 30.17
N ASN A 11 -55.86 43.77 28.92
CA ASN A 11 -57.23 43.70 28.41
C ASN A 11 -57.28 42.72 27.21
N SER A 12 -57.02 41.48 27.45
CA SER A 12 -57.52 40.40 26.63
C SER A 12 -57.93 39.26 27.52
N THR A 13 -59.19 39.26 27.88
CA THR A 13 -59.97 38.18 28.43
C THR A 13 -60.06 37.04 27.46
N SER A 14 -59.00 36.27 27.37
CA SER A 14 -59.00 34.82 27.10
C SER A 14 -57.62 34.37 26.97
N GLY A 15 -57.10 33.63 27.97
CA GLY A 15 -55.80 33.02 27.98
C GLY A 15 -55.68 31.87 26.98
N GLY A 16 -55.78 32.19 25.71
CA GLY A 16 -55.52 31.30 24.61
C GLY A 16 -54.26 31.76 23.88
N PHE A 17 -53.33 30.88 23.71
CA PHE A 17 -52.20 31.06 22.85
C PHE A 17 -52.68 31.41 21.42
N ASP A 18 -52.50 32.67 20.99
CA ASP A 18 -52.93 33.10 19.67
C ASP A 18 -51.95 32.57 18.62
N ALA A 19 -52.26 31.43 18.03
CA ALA A 19 -51.50 30.83 16.94
C ALA A 19 -51.44 31.73 15.69
N GLY A 20 -52.25 32.79 15.61
CA GLY A 20 -52.24 33.74 14.49
C GLY A 20 -51.07 34.74 14.57
N SER A 21 -50.60 35.03 15.81
CA SER A 21 -49.44 35.95 16.00
C SER A 21 -48.10 35.38 15.55
N TYR A 22 -48.04 34.05 15.33
CA TYR A 22 -46.85 33.34 14.81
C TYR A 22 -47.02 32.96 13.34
N ARG A 23 -47.98 33.47 12.62
CA ARG A 23 -47.90 33.43 11.17
C ARG A 23 -46.74 34.32 10.76
N GLU A 24 -45.56 33.71 10.56
CA GLU A 24 -44.49 34.35 9.82
C GLU A 24 -45.10 34.99 8.57
N GLN A 25 -45.05 36.30 8.49
CA GLN A 25 -45.27 36.98 7.22
C GLN A 25 -44.26 36.31 6.29
N LYS A 26 -44.69 35.44 5.38
CA LYS A 26 -43.89 34.99 4.28
C LYS A 26 -43.42 36.25 3.56
N GLN A 27 -42.25 36.77 3.99
CA GLN A 27 -41.54 37.71 3.16
C GLN A 27 -41.37 36.99 1.82
N PRO A 28 -41.69 37.61 0.70
CA PRO A 28 -41.43 37.03 -0.60
C PRO A 28 -39.95 36.64 -0.58
N GLU A 29 -39.68 35.33 -0.60
CA GLU A 29 -38.32 34.80 -0.68
C GLU A 29 -37.66 35.55 -1.84
N GLN A 30 -36.79 36.50 -1.52
CA GLN A 30 -35.95 37.14 -2.53
C GLN A 30 -35.19 35.97 -3.15
N ALA A 31 -35.53 35.60 -4.37
CA ALA A 31 -34.87 34.56 -5.10
C ALA A 31 -33.39 34.91 -5.20
N VAL A 32 -32.56 34.33 -4.36
CA VAL A 32 -31.11 34.52 -4.38
C VAL A 32 -30.64 34.09 -5.77
N PRO A 33 -29.97 34.98 -6.53
CA PRO A 33 -29.57 34.64 -7.88
C PRO A 33 -28.65 33.39 -7.82
N LEU A 34 -29.07 32.33 -8.49
CA LEU A 34 -28.35 31.07 -8.56
C LEU A 34 -26.97 31.32 -9.15
N THR A 35 -25.98 30.80 -8.49
CA THR A 35 -24.60 30.83 -9.04
C THR A 35 -24.54 30.08 -10.38
N PRO A 36 -23.57 30.39 -11.27
CA PRO A 36 -23.45 29.71 -12.58
C PRO A 36 -23.38 28.18 -12.48
N LEU A 37 -22.83 27.64 -11.40
CA LEU A 37 -22.79 26.21 -11.10
C LEU A 37 -24.17 25.66 -10.73
N GLN A 38 -24.92 26.38 -9.91
CA GLN A 38 -26.30 26.01 -9.52
C GLN A 38 -27.26 26.05 -10.71
N GLN A 39 -27.08 27.02 -11.64
CA GLN A 39 -27.87 27.08 -12.89
C GLN A 39 -27.61 25.85 -13.78
N LYS A 40 -26.32 25.42 -13.91
CA LYS A 40 -25.98 24.20 -14.67
C LYS A 40 -26.55 22.95 -14.00
N LEU A 41 -26.51 22.86 -12.67
CA LEU A 41 -27.08 21.75 -11.90
C LEU A 41 -28.61 21.70 -12.02
N ALA A 42 -29.30 22.84 -11.94
CA ALA A 42 -30.73 22.93 -12.16
C ALA A 42 -31.14 22.51 -13.59
N GLY A 43 -30.30 22.85 -14.59
CA GLY A 43 -30.53 22.39 -15.97
C GLY A 43 -30.31 20.89 -16.16
N LEU A 44 -29.42 20.27 -15.37
CA LEU A 44 -29.27 18.81 -15.34
C LEU A 44 -30.44 18.15 -14.59
N GLU A 45 -30.87 18.72 -13.48
CA GLU A 45 -32.00 18.23 -12.68
C GLU A 45 -33.31 18.20 -13.49
N ALA A 46 -33.53 19.23 -14.31
CA ALA A 46 -34.73 19.30 -15.19
C ALA A 46 -34.73 18.21 -16.29
N LYS A 47 -33.59 17.62 -16.60
CA LYS A 47 -33.46 16.53 -17.59
C LYS A 47 -33.51 15.14 -16.96
N LEU A 48 -33.49 15.04 -15.65
CA LEU A 48 -33.55 13.74 -14.95
C LEU A 48 -34.95 13.15 -15.02
N PRO A 49 -35.10 11.84 -15.31
CA PRO A 49 -36.39 11.16 -15.26
C PRO A 49 -37.00 11.28 -13.86
N ALA A 50 -38.33 11.47 -13.79
CA ALA A 50 -39.06 11.61 -12.53
C ALA A 50 -38.82 10.43 -11.54
N ALA A 51 -38.45 9.26 -12.05
CA ALA A 51 -38.05 8.10 -11.24
C ALA A 51 -36.83 8.35 -10.37
N LEU A 52 -35.92 9.25 -10.78
CA LEU A 52 -34.71 9.59 -10.04
C LEU A 52 -34.93 10.71 -9.00
N SER A 53 -36.06 11.36 -9.02
CA SER A 53 -36.43 12.41 -8.05
C SER A 53 -36.91 11.85 -6.70
N THR A 54 -37.09 10.52 -6.59
CA THR A 54 -37.42 9.88 -5.33
C THR A 54 -36.21 9.86 -4.39
N ARG A 55 -36.42 10.07 -3.08
CA ARG A 55 -35.37 10.07 -2.07
C ARG A 55 -34.52 8.77 -2.11
N ALA A 56 -35.21 7.64 -2.33
CA ALA A 56 -34.52 6.34 -2.43
C ALA A 56 -33.58 6.26 -3.64
N ALA A 57 -34.03 6.74 -4.80
CA ALA A 57 -33.20 6.76 -6.01
C ALA A 57 -32.00 7.75 -5.89
N ALA A 58 -32.22 8.91 -5.29
CA ALA A 58 -31.18 9.88 -5.02
C ALA A 58 -30.09 9.31 -4.08
N LEU A 59 -30.49 8.59 -3.02
CA LEU A 59 -29.56 7.90 -2.13
C LEU A 59 -28.79 6.78 -2.85
N ALA A 60 -29.48 5.95 -3.64
CA ALA A 60 -28.83 4.91 -4.43
C ALA A 60 -27.82 5.50 -5.41
N LEU A 61 -28.18 6.58 -6.13
CA LEU A 61 -27.28 7.26 -7.05
C LEU A 61 -26.06 7.86 -6.32
N SER A 62 -26.26 8.47 -5.16
CA SER A 62 -25.14 9.02 -4.37
C SER A 62 -24.15 7.95 -3.92
N VAL A 63 -24.64 6.77 -3.52
CA VAL A 63 -23.80 5.62 -3.17
C VAL A 63 -23.03 5.13 -4.39
N VAL A 64 -23.68 5.02 -5.56
CA VAL A 64 -23.00 4.62 -6.81
C VAL A 64 -21.92 5.61 -7.19
N VAL A 65 -22.19 6.92 -7.11
CA VAL A 65 -21.19 7.97 -7.41
C VAL A 65 -20.03 7.93 -6.42
N MET A 66 -20.29 7.74 -5.11
CA MET A 66 -19.24 7.58 -4.11
C MET A 66 -18.37 6.35 -4.39
N LEU A 67 -18.99 5.20 -4.70
CA LEU A 67 -18.25 3.99 -5.04
C LEU A 67 -17.43 4.18 -6.32
N ALA A 68 -18.01 4.79 -7.36
CA ALA A 68 -17.28 5.08 -8.59
C ALA A 68 -16.10 6.04 -8.36
N ALA A 69 -16.27 7.07 -7.55
CA ALA A 69 -15.21 8.00 -7.18
C ALA A 69 -14.14 7.28 -6.35
N PHE A 70 -14.51 6.48 -5.37
CA PHE A 70 -13.57 5.73 -4.53
C PHE A 70 -12.76 4.72 -5.36
N LEU A 71 -13.42 3.97 -6.25
CA LEU A 71 -12.75 3.01 -7.14
C LEU A 71 -11.90 3.72 -8.20
N GLY A 72 -12.36 4.82 -8.76
CA GLY A 72 -11.64 5.59 -9.78
C GLY A 72 -10.38 6.27 -9.21
N PHE A 73 -10.56 7.11 -8.19
CA PHE A 73 -9.45 7.84 -7.57
C PHE A 73 -8.55 6.92 -6.74
N GLY A 74 -9.13 5.96 -6.01
CA GLY A 74 -8.39 4.98 -5.23
C GLY A 74 -7.52 4.10 -6.12
N SER A 75 -8.04 3.58 -7.22
CA SER A 75 -7.29 2.76 -8.16
C SER A 75 -6.19 3.53 -8.89
N ALA A 76 -6.45 4.78 -9.28
CA ALA A 76 -5.44 5.63 -9.92
C ALA A 76 -4.27 5.93 -8.96
N LYS A 77 -4.56 6.26 -7.69
CA LYS A 77 -3.54 6.50 -6.68
C LYS A 77 -2.75 5.23 -6.34
N LEU A 78 -3.44 4.09 -6.21
CA LEU A 78 -2.81 2.80 -5.98
C LEU A 78 -1.90 2.41 -7.14
N ARG A 79 -2.36 2.58 -8.37
CA ARG A 79 -1.57 2.31 -9.59
C ARG A 79 -0.34 3.21 -9.69
N SER A 80 -0.47 4.49 -9.32
CA SER A 80 0.67 5.41 -9.28
C SER A 80 1.72 4.96 -8.27
N ARG A 81 1.31 4.58 -7.05
CA ARG A 81 2.21 4.06 -6.03
C ARG A 81 2.83 2.72 -6.42
N TYR A 82 2.06 1.82 -7.01
CA TYR A 82 2.59 0.57 -7.54
C TYR A 82 3.66 0.81 -8.61
N ASN A 83 3.41 1.72 -9.56
CA ASN A 83 4.38 2.04 -10.60
C ASN A 83 5.65 2.71 -10.03
N GLU A 84 5.53 3.53 -8.99
CA GLU A 84 6.66 4.13 -8.28
C GLU A 84 7.54 3.05 -7.64
N VAL A 85 6.94 2.15 -6.84
CA VAL A 85 7.65 1.05 -6.19
C VAL A 85 8.25 0.10 -7.23
N ARG A 86 7.53 -0.18 -8.32
CA ARG A 86 8.05 -0.98 -9.42
C ARG A 86 9.27 -0.34 -10.08
N LYS A 87 9.29 0.99 -10.23
CA LYS A 87 10.47 1.70 -10.74
C LYS A 87 11.68 1.55 -9.81
N TRP A 88 11.49 1.64 -8.49
CA TRP A 88 12.57 1.40 -7.55
C TRP A 88 13.14 -0.02 -7.66
N TYR A 89 12.29 -0.99 -7.91
CA TYR A 89 12.72 -2.37 -8.10
C TYR A 89 13.49 -2.59 -9.43
N THR A 90 13.04 -1.96 -10.54
CA THR A 90 13.56 -2.25 -11.89
C THR A 90 14.55 -1.22 -12.45
N VAL A 91 14.45 0.04 -12.03
CA VAL A 91 15.22 1.16 -12.59
C VAL A 91 16.17 1.77 -11.54
N GLY A 92 15.82 1.63 -10.27
CA GLY A 92 16.55 2.25 -9.16
C GLY A 92 16.13 3.68 -8.87
N VAL A 93 16.80 4.27 -7.89
CA VAL A 93 16.57 5.64 -7.42
C VAL A 93 17.84 6.45 -7.66
N ALA A 94 17.69 7.67 -8.15
CA ALA A 94 18.84 8.55 -8.41
C ALA A 94 19.70 8.83 -7.15
N ALA A 95 19.08 8.75 -5.96
CA ALA A 95 19.78 8.90 -4.67
C ALA A 95 20.78 7.78 -4.39
N ASP A 96 20.57 6.58 -4.97
CA ASP A 96 21.41 5.39 -4.79
C ASP A 96 22.28 5.11 -6.03
N ASN A 97 22.73 6.16 -6.74
CA ASN A 97 23.55 6.04 -7.96
C ASN A 97 22.94 5.18 -9.08
N GLY A 98 21.61 5.02 -9.10
CA GLY A 98 20.90 4.25 -10.10
C GLY A 98 20.85 2.74 -9.82
N TYR A 99 21.36 2.26 -8.68
CA TYR A 99 21.22 0.87 -8.30
C TYR A 99 19.73 0.52 -8.12
N ASN A 100 19.32 -0.57 -8.71
CA ASN A 100 17.97 -1.09 -8.55
C ASN A 100 17.98 -2.38 -7.73
N LEU A 101 16.90 -2.60 -6.97
CA LEU A 101 16.81 -3.72 -6.05
C LEU A 101 16.96 -5.07 -6.75
N ASN A 102 16.51 -5.20 -8.00
CA ASN A 102 16.62 -6.43 -8.77
C ASN A 102 18.08 -6.79 -9.08
N GLU A 103 18.92 -5.81 -9.45
CA GLU A 103 20.35 -5.99 -9.68
C GLU A 103 21.08 -6.32 -8.37
N GLU A 104 20.75 -5.63 -7.28
CA GLU A 104 21.33 -5.89 -5.96
C GLU A 104 21.03 -7.32 -5.49
N LEU A 105 19.79 -7.78 -5.62
CA LEU A 105 19.41 -9.15 -5.25
C LEU A 105 20.11 -10.19 -6.15
N THR A 106 20.29 -9.89 -7.43
CA THR A 106 21.03 -10.75 -8.37
C THR A 106 22.52 -10.78 -8.02
N THR A 107 23.12 -9.64 -7.69
CA THR A 107 24.51 -9.54 -7.22
C THR A 107 24.69 -10.32 -5.93
N ARG A 108 23.77 -10.17 -4.96
CA ARG A 108 23.78 -10.94 -3.71
C ARG A 108 23.72 -12.45 -3.95
N MET A 109 22.88 -12.90 -4.87
CA MET A 109 22.79 -14.32 -5.28
C MET A 109 24.14 -14.84 -5.79
N ASN A 110 24.76 -14.10 -6.71
CA ASN A 110 26.06 -14.47 -7.29
C ASN A 110 27.17 -14.47 -6.24
N THR A 111 27.19 -13.47 -5.36
CA THR A 111 28.16 -13.35 -4.28
C THR A 111 28.01 -14.53 -3.30
N ALA A 112 26.79 -14.86 -2.89
CA ALA A 112 26.52 -16.02 -2.05
C ALA A 112 26.97 -17.33 -2.70
N ALA A 113 26.72 -17.51 -4.00
CA ALA A 113 27.19 -18.68 -4.76
C ALA A 113 28.73 -18.80 -4.74
N ASN A 114 29.43 -17.69 -4.92
CA ASN A 114 30.89 -17.66 -4.87
C ASN A 114 31.44 -17.99 -3.47
N ILE A 115 30.85 -17.44 -2.41
CA ILE A 115 31.22 -17.74 -1.02
C ILE A 115 31.01 -19.23 -0.74
N ILE A 116 29.86 -19.79 -1.10
CA ILE A 116 29.54 -21.21 -0.90
C ILE A 116 30.50 -22.09 -1.67
N THR A 117 30.87 -21.74 -2.91
CA THR A 117 31.83 -22.50 -3.72
C THR A 117 33.23 -22.50 -3.08
N THR A 118 33.67 -21.33 -2.61
CA THR A 118 34.96 -21.20 -1.92
C THR A 118 34.97 -21.99 -0.61
N ALA A 119 33.86 -21.90 0.15
CA ALA A 119 33.71 -22.65 1.39
C ALA A 119 33.67 -24.17 1.17
N SER A 120 32.97 -24.63 0.12
CA SER A 120 32.92 -26.04 -0.27
C SER A 120 34.33 -26.59 -0.58
N SER A 121 35.21 -25.82 -1.19
CA SER A 121 36.59 -26.22 -1.45
C SER A 121 37.46 -26.34 -0.18
N THR A 122 37.06 -25.68 0.91
CA THR A 122 37.81 -25.65 2.18
C THR A 122 37.25 -26.62 3.22
N LEU A 123 35.91 -26.63 3.38
CA LEU A 123 35.23 -27.46 4.38
C LEU A 123 34.80 -28.83 3.84
N GLY A 124 34.78 -29.00 2.51
CA GLY A 124 34.21 -30.14 1.82
C GLY A 124 32.75 -29.90 1.44
N ALA A 125 32.34 -30.45 0.29
CA ALA A 125 30.98 -30.34 -0.22
C ALA A 125 29.91 -31.01 0.69
N ASP A 126 30.34 -32.00 1.48
CA ASP A 126 29.47 -32.76 2.39
C ASP A 126 29.29 -32.09 3.77
N SER A 127 29.93 -30.93 4.00
CA SER A 127 29.73 -30.17 5.23
C SER A 127 28.29 -29.75 5.38
N ALA A 128 27.74 -29.92 6.58
CA ALA A 128 26.33 -29.57 6.87
C ALA A 128 26.06 -28.07 6.63
N GLU A 129 27.04 -27.22 6.94
CA GLU A 129 26.94 -25.77 6.74
C GLU A 129 26.92 -25.41 5.25
N VAL A 130 27.75 -26.09 4.43
CA VAL A 130 27.78 -25.90 2.97
C VAL A 130 26.46 -26.33 2.36
N GLN A 131 25.94 -27.50 2.72
CA GLN A 131 24.64 -28.00 2.23
C GLN A 131 23.48 -27.10 2.66
N ALA A 132 23.48 -26.61 3.91
CA ALA A 132 22.47 -25.69 4.39
C ALA A 132 22.49 -24.35 3.64
N ALA A 133 23.68 -23.81 3.35
CA ALA A 133 23.83 -22.58 2.57
C ALA A 133 23.42 -22.78 1.09
N GLN A 134 23.74 -23.92 0.48
CA GLN A 134 23.31 -24.28 -0.87
C GLN A 134 21.78 -24.39 -0.97
N SER A 135 21.14 -25.02 0.01
CA SER A 135 19.67 -25.10 0.06
C SER A 135 19.06 -23.71 0.19
N ALA A 136 19.56 -22.86 1.08
CA ALA A 136 19.10 -21.51 1.25
C ALA A 136 19.29 -20.63 -0.02
N LEU A 137 20.40 -20.81 -0.73
CA LEU A 137 20.64 -20.15 -2.02
C LEU A 137 19.63 -20.61 -3.09
N SER A 138 19.34 -21.92 -3.14
CA SER A 138 18.32 -22.46 -4.05
C SER A 138 16.94 -21.87 -3.80
N ASP A 139 16.53 -21.80 -2.52
CA ASP A 139 15.26 -21.21 -2.12
C ASP A 139 15.19 -19.73 -2.46
N PHE A 140 16.26 -18.97 -2.18
CA PHE A 140 16.36 -17.56 -2.53
C PHE A 140 16.26 -17.34 -4.05
N THR A 141 16.98 -18.14 -4.83
CA THR A 141 16.95 -18.08 -6.30
C THR A 141 15.54 -18.34 -6.83
N ALA A 142 14.85 -19.37 -6.32
CA ALA A 142 13.48 -19.68 -6.72
C ALA A 142 12.50 -18.53 -6.39
N CYS A 143 12.67 -17.89 -5.23
CA CYS A 143 11.87 -16.72 -4.86
C CYS A 143 12.16 -15.51 -5.75
N LEU A 144 13.43 -15.25 -6.07
CA LEU A 144 13.84 -14.14 -6.93
C LEU A 144 13.30 -14.32 -8.35
N GLU A 145 13.45 -15.50 -8.94
CA GLU A 145 12.89 -15.83 -10.25
C GLU A 145 11.37 -15.69 -10.28
N ALA A 146 10.69 -16.10 -9.22
CA ALA A 146 9.25 -15.95 -9.14
C ALA A 146 8.80 -14.49 -9.11
N VAL A 147 9.53 -13.62 -8.41
CA VAL A 147 9.27 -12.17 -8.41
C VAL A 147 9.51 -11.58 -9.80
N GLN A 148 10.61 -11.95 -10.47
CA GLN A 148 10.95 -11.49 -11.81
C GLN A 148 9.91 -11.94 -12.84
N ASN A 149 9.37 -13.16 -12.71
CA ASN A 149 8.37 -13.74 -13.59
C ASN A 149 6.91 -13.40 -13.22
N GLY A 150 6.69 -12.40 -12.36
CA GLY A 150 5.36 -11.93 -11.99
C GLY A 150 4.65 -12.76 -10.93
N GLY A 151 5.40 -13.41 -10.06
CA GLY A 151 4.89 -14.07 -8.87
C GLY A 151 4.27 -15.46 -9.10
N LYS A 152 4.47 -16.05 -10.28
CA LYS A 152 3.93 -17.36 -10.64
C LYS A 152 5.04 -18.41 -10.64
N SER A 153 5.29 -19.05 -9.50
CA SER A 153 6.14 -20.22 -9.42
C SER A 153 5.54 -21.27 -8.50
N GLN A 154 5.47 -22.51 -8.99
CA GLN A 154 5.00 -23.64 -8.20
C GLN A 154 6.00 -24.02 -7.10
N ALA A 155 7.28 -23.71 -7.29
CA ALA A 155 8.33 -23.96 -6.30
C ALA A 155 8.11 -23.17 -5.00
N LEU A 156 7.51 -21.97 -5.07
CA LEU A 156 7.22 -21.15 -3.89
C LEU A 156 6.23 -21.78 -2.92
N THR A 157 5.23 -22.50 -3.43
CA THR A 157 4.18 -23.08 -2.57
C THR A 157 4.68 -24.20 -1.69
N SER A 158 5.85 -24.78 -2.01
CA SER A 158 6.51 -25.82 -1.20
C SER A 158 7.41 -25.25 -0.11
N LEU A 159 7.69 -23.94 -0.10
CA LEU A 159 8.53 -23.34 0.92
C LEU A 159 7.78 -23.20 2.26
N PRO A 160 8.40 -23.57 3.39
CA PRO A 160 7.72 -23.57 4.69
C PRO A 160 7.30 -22.18 5.17
N TYR A 161 7.91 -21.13 4.64
CA TYR A 161 7.62 -19.74 4.99
C TYR A 161 6.74 -19.03 3.95
N TYR A 162 6.23 -19.71 2.91
CA TYR A 162 5.33 -19.11 1.95
C TYR A 162 3.93 -18.88 2.53
N GLN A 163 3.52 -17.63 2.61
CA GLN A 163 2.23 -17.20 3.15
C GLN A 163 1.35 -16.48 2.10
N GLY A 164 1.41 -16.94 0.86
CA GLY A 164 0.60 -16.35 -0.22
C GLY A 164 1.15 -15.07 -0.85
N SER A 165 2.29 -14.56 -0.37
CA SER A 165 2.98 -13.39 -0.92
C SER A 165 4.37 -13.74 -1.40
N THR A 166 4.63 -13.55 -2.69
CA THR A 166 5.94 -13.81 -3.32
C THR A 166 7.03 -12.88 -2.78
N MET A 167 6.70 -11.61 -2.54
CA MET A 167 7.65 -10.65 -1.97
C MET A 167 7.99 -10.98 -0.52
N HIS A 168 7.02 -11.45 0.25
CA HIS A 168 7.27 -11.90 1.62
C HIS A 168 8.16 -13.15 1.63
N ALA A 169 7.92 -14.10 0.73
CA ALA A 169 8.76 -15.28 0.58
C ALA A 169 10.20 -14.90 0.20
N LEU A 170 10.39 -13.98 -0.73
CA LEU A 170 11.71 -13.48 -1.11
C LEU A 170 12.43 -12.81 0.07
N TYR A 171 11.71 -11.99 0.85
CA TYR A 171 12.27 -11.38 2.05
C TYR A 171 12.75 -12.44 3.06
N GLN A 172 11.91 -13.44 3.36
CA GLN A 172 12.26 -14.51 4.29
C GLN A 172 13.42 -15.37 3.76
N ALA A 173 13.42 -15.69 2.47
CA ALA A 173 14.53 -16.43 1.84
C ALA A 173 15.87 -15.64 1.92
N ASN A 174 15.81 -14.31 1.76
CA ASN A 174 16.98 -13.45 1.93
C ASN A 174 17.53 -13.46 3.36
N GLU A 175 16.65 -13.42 4.38
CA GLU A 175 17.06 -13.51 5.79
C GLU A 175 17.68 -14.87 6.11
N VAL A 176 17.06 -15.95 5.61
CA VAL A 176 17.58 -17.31 5.80
C VAL A 176 18.95 -17.45 5.11
N LEU A 177 19.09 -16.98 3.87
CA LEU A 177 20.36 -17.01 3.15
C LEU A 177 21.45 -16.25 3.91
N GLY A 178 21.16 -15.02 4.38
CA GLY A 178 22.08 -14.25 5.21
C GLY A 178 22.56 -15.03 6.42
N SER A 179 21.62 -15.56 7.21
CA SER A 179 21.96 -16.36 8.40
C SER A 179 22.81 -17.59 8.09
N ARG A 180 22.58 -18.27 6.96
CA ARG A 180 23.37 -19.45 6.54
C ARG A 180 24.77 -19.06 6.07
N ILE A 181 24.93 -17.94 5.38
CA ILE A 181 26.22 -17.40 5.00
C ILE A 181 27.03 -17.00 6.25
N ASP A 182 26.41 -16.37 7.26
CA ASP A 182 27.06 -16.02 8.53
C ASP A 182 27.59 -17.29 9.25
N GLN A 183 26.75 -18.33 9.34
CA GLN A 183 27.14 -19.60 9.96
C GLN A 183 28.29 -20.27 9.19
N LEU A 184 28.21 -20.25 7.85
CA LEU A 184 29.26 -20.78 6.99
C LEU A 184 30.57 -20.01 7.17
N TYR A 185 30.50 -18.67 7.25
CA TYR A 185 31.66 -17.83 7.48
C TYR A 185 32.32 -18.10 8.85
N ALA A 186 31.50 -18.20 9.91
CA ALA A 186 31.98 -18.56 11.24
C ALA A 186 32.72 -19.93 11.25
N LYS A 187 32.14 -20.90 10.52
CA LYS A 187 32.75 -22.23 10.41
C LYS A 187 34.07 -22.21 9.63
N LEU A 188 34.15 -21.40 8.57
CA LEU A 188 35.39 -21.17 7.85
C LEU A 188 36.47 -20.55 8.74
N GLN A 189 36.15 -19.60 9.59
CA GLN A 189 37.07 -18.98 10.53
C GLN A 189 37.63 -19.99 11.53
N GLU A 190 36.84 -20.96 11.97
CA GLU A 190 37.28 -22.00 12.89
C GLU A 190 38.24 -22.99 12.23
N GLN A 191 38.07 -23.31 10.95
CA GLN A 191 38.78 -24.38 10.25
C GLN A 191 39.84 -23.92 9.24
N ALA A 192 39.78 -22.64 8.81
CA ALA A 192 40.67 -22.15 7.80
C ALA A 192 42.06 -21.85 8.39
N ALA A 193 42.99 -22.76 8.14
CA ALA A 193 44.41 -22.54 8.39
C ALA A 193 45.08 -21.65 7.32
N ASP A 194 44.37 -21.35 6.20
CA ASP A 194 44.91 -20.61 5.05
C ASP A 194 44.38 -19.17 5.01
N PRO A 195 45.17 -18.15 5.36
CA PRO A 195 44.79 -16.75 5.36
C PRO A 195 44.35 -16.23 3.97
N MET A 196 44.90 -16.82 2.87
CA MET A 196 44.56 -16.36 1.52
C MET A 196 43.13 -16.74 1.13
N LYS A 197 42.67 -17.94 1.50
CA LYS A 197 41.30 -18.38 1.26
C LYS A 197 40.31 -17.58 2.09
N MET A 198 40.67 -17.24 3.33
CA MET A 198 39.86 -16.38 4.19
C MET A 198 39.74 -14.97 3.62
N GLY A 199 40.81 -14.38 3.11
CA GLY A 199 40.81 -13.07 2.48
C GLY A 199 39.86 -13.01 1.25
N ALA A 200 39.83 -14.09 0.45
CA ALA A 200 38.95 -14.17 -0.71
C ALA A 200 37.46 -14.20 -0.30
N VAL A 201 37.09 -14.91 0.77
CA VAL A 201 35.73 -14.93 1.29
C VAL A 201 35.38 -13.61 1.98
N GLN A 202 36.29 -13.05 2.77
CA GLN A 202 36.09 -11.80 3.49
C GLN A 202 35.87 -10.60 2.55
N GLY A 203 36.50 -10.61 1.39
CA GLY A 203 36.31 -9.56 0.38
C GLY A 203 34.96 -9.63 -0.35
N GLN A 204 34.25 -10.75 -0.22
CA GLN A 204 32.89 -10.96 -0.79
C GLN A 204 31.78 -10.88 0.26
N TYR A 205 32.14 -11.06 1.54
CA TYR A 205 31.21 -10.93 2.67
C TYR A 205 30.94 -9.47 3.03
#